data_93ebd183e0b8ba333d0ee1200e388472
#
_entry.id   93ebd183e0b8ba333d0ee1200e388472
#
_cell.length_a   1.000
_cell.length_b   1.000
_cell.length_c   1.000
_cell.angle_alpha   90.00
_cell.angle_beta   90.00
_cell.angle_gamma   90.00
#
_symmetry.space_group_name_H-M   'P 1'
#
loop_
_entity.id
_entity.type
_entity.pdbx_description
1 polymer ?
#
loop_
_entity_poly.entity_id
_entity_poly.type
_entity_poly.pdbx_seq_one_letter_code
_entity_poly.pdbx_strand_id
1 'polypeptide(L)'
;MTMSPREELISTNLSLATWEQQRDEYAIERLDAVISPDLLFRRANGTVVGKPEFMDGLHGPSPFTDRSSKIDAIEIREDRALVVSSVVGRTADGGLKRYRNLRWFVLTNGAWQLVFWFNDELP
;
A
#
# COMPACT_ATOMS: atom_id res chain seq x y z
N MET A 1 -19.43 16.61 3.27
CA MET A 1 -19.90 15.33 2.71
C MET A 1 -18.93 14.23 3.06
N THR A 2 -19.42 13.14 3.63
CA THR A 2 -18.58 12.02 4.05
C THR A 2 -18.44 10.99 2.93
N MET A 3 -17.25 10.45 2.77
CA MET A 3 -17.03 9.34 1.85
C MET A 3 -17.65 8.05 2.40
N SER A 4 -18.15 7.19 1.53
CA SER A 4 -18.54 5.84 1.89
C SER A 4 -17.30 5.01 2.22
N PRO A 5 -17.44 3.89 2.94
CA PRO A 5 -16.30 3.00 3.21
C PRO A 5 -15.58 2.56 1.93
N ARG A 6 -16.34 2.28 0.87
CA ARG A 6 -15.75 1.90 -0.42
C ARG A 6 -14.95 3.04 -1.02
N GLU A 7 -15.49 4.27 -0.99
CA GLU A 7 -14.78 5.45 -1.51
C GLU A 7 -13.50 5.71 -0.74
N GLU A 8 -13.52 5.55 0.58
CA GLU A 8 -12.32 5.70 1.41
C GLU A 8 -11.26 4.69 1.05
N LEU A 9 -11.65 3.42 0.83
CA LEU A 9 -10.72 2.38 0.40
C LEU A 9 -10.10 2.69 -0.95
N ILE A 10 -10.90 3.14 -1.90
CA ILE A 10 -10.41 3.51 -3.23
C ILE A 10 -9.38 4.63 -3.12
N SER A 11 -9.75 5.69 -2.41
CA SER A 11 -8.87 6.85 -2.21
C SER A 11 -7.55 6.45 -1.54
N THR A 12 -7.63 5.68 -0.47
CA THR A 12 -6.44 5.21 0.26
C THR A 12 -5.53 4.38 -0.64
N ASN A 13 -6.11 3.43 -1.37
CA ASN A 13 -5.30 2.51 -2.19
C ASN A 13 -4.64 3.21 -3.37
N LEU A 14 -5.30 4.18 -3.97
CA LEU A 14 -4.68 4.99 -5.02
C LEU A 14 -3.57 5.89 -4.45
N SER A 15 -3.74 6.37 -3.23
CA SER A 15 -2.76 7.24 -2.58
C SER A 15 -1.51 6.49 -2.11
N LEU A 16 -1.62 5.20 -1.80
CA LEU A 16 -0.49 4.42 -1.27
C LEU A 16 0.73 4.50 -2.17
N ALA A 17 0.56 4.33 -3.49
CA ALA A 17 1.68 4.40 -4.43
C ALA A 17 2.32 5.79 -4.42
N THR A 18 1.51 6.84 -4.36
CA THR A 18 2.00 8.22 -4.30
C THR A 18 2.79 8.47 -3.02
N TRP A 19 2.25 8.06 -1.87
CA TRP A 19 2.94 8.26 -0.60
C TRP A 19 4.25 7.48 -0.52
N GLU A 20 4.25 6.24 -1.01
CA GLU A 20 5.48 5.44 -1.04
C GLU A 20 6.55 6.05 -1.95
N GLN A 21 6.13 6.73 -3.01
CA GLN A 21 7.06 7.38 -3.93
C GLN A 21 7.58 8.70 -3.38
N GLN A 22 6.70 9.52 -2.80
CA GLN A 22 7.06 10.85 -2.28
C GLN A 22 7.97 10.77 -1.06
N ARG A 23 7.62 9.95 -0.10
CA ARG A 23 8.39 9.72 1.14
C ARG A 23 8.73 10.97 1.92
N ASP A 24 7.97 12.06 1.73
CA ASP A 24 8.13 13.27 2.53
C ASP A 24 7.39 13.08 3.88
N GLU A 25 7.50 14.08 4.74
CA GLU A 25 6.91 14.03 6.08
C GLU A 25 5.40 13.77 6.02
N TYR A 26 4.70 14.43 5.11
CA TYR A 26 3.26 14.26 4.95
C TYR A 26 2.92 12.82 4.53
N ALA A 27 3.62 12.30 3.51
CA ALA A 27 3.39 10.94 3.01
C ALA A 27 3.65 9.90 4.10
N ILE A 28 4.73 10.06 4.86
CA ILE A 28 5.08 9.13 5.94
C ILE A 28 4.01 9.16 7.05
N GLU A 29 3.52 10.34 7.41
CA GLU A 29 2.43 10.46 8.40
C GLU A 29 1.16 9.77 7.92
N ARG A 30 0.82 9.92 6.64
CA ARG A 30 -0.37 9.27 6.08
C ARG A 30 -0.22 7.74 6.08
N LEU A 31 0.95 7.25 5.69
CA LEU A 31 1.23 5.81 5.72
C LEU A 31 1.17 5.28 7.16
N ASP A 32 1.74 6.01 8.11
CA ASP A 32 1.70 5.61 9.51
C ASP A 32 0.27 5.50 10.03
N ALA A 33 -0.60 6.41 9.61
CA ALA A 33 -2.00 6.42 10.06
C ALA A 33 -2.81 5.25 9.48
N VAL A 34 -2.49 4.82 8.26
CA VAL A 34 -3.23 3.76 7.56
C VAL A 34 -2.72 2.37 7.93
N ILE A 35 -1.43 2.24 8.21
CA ILE A 35 -0.82 0.94 8.48
C ILE A 35 -1.03 0.56 9.94
N SER A 36 -1.67 -0.60 10.15
CA SER A 36 -1.89 -1.15 11.48
C SER A 36 -0.57 -1.47 12.17
N PRO A 37 -0.46 -1.27 13.49
CA PRO A 37 0.69 -1.79 14.26
C PRO A 37 0.91 -3.29 14.07
N ASP A 38 -0.12 -4.03 13.70
CA ASP A 38 -0.08 -5.48 13.51
C ASP A 38 0.21 -5.88 12.06
N LEU A 39 0.60 -4.95 11.20
CA LEU A 39 0.87 -5.24 9.80
C LEU A 39 1.82 -6.41 9.63
N LEU A 40 1.46 -7.30 8.71
CA LEU A 40 2.39 -8.27 8.12
C LEU A 40 2.51 -7.93 6.64
N PHE A 41 3.72 -7.61 6.21
CA PHE A 41 4.00 -7.25 4.82
C PHE A 41 4.96 -8.28 4.23
N ARG A 42 4.47 -9.00 3.22
CA ARG A 42 5.30 -9.93 2.46
C ARG A 42 5.82 -9.18 1.23
N ARG A 43 7.12 -8.96 1.19
CA ARG A 43 7.81 -8.31 0.07
C ARG A 43 7.90 -9.23 -1.14
N ALA A 44 8.14 -8.64 -2.30
CA ALA A 44 8.29 -9.39 -3.55
C ALA A 44 9.40 -10.45 -3.48
N ASN A 45 10.44 -10.22 -2.67
CA ASN A 45 11.52 -11.18 -2.47
C ASN A 45 11.18 -12.33 -1.50
N GLY A 46 9.96 -12.35 -0.96
CA GLY A 46 9.50 -13.40 -0.07
C GLY A 46 9.69 -13.14 1.42
N THR A 47 10.44 -12.10 1.80
CA THR A 47 10.60 -11.77 3.22
C THR A 47 9.33 -11.14 3.79
N VAL A 48 9.04 -11.43 5.07
CA VAL A 48 7.89 -10.88 5.76
C VAL A 48 8.40 -9.95 6.85
N VAL A 49 7.86 -8.73 6.88
CA VAL A 49 8.24 -7.71 7.86
C VAL A 49 6.99 -7.14 8.51
N GLY A 50 7.18 -6.53 9.68
CA GLY A 50 6.13 -5.79 10.37
C GLY A 50 6.19 -4.30 10.06
N LYS A 51 5.33 -3.55 10.76
CA LYS A 51 5.25 -2.10 10.56
C LYS A 51 6.57 -1.38 10.83
N PRO A 52 7.33 -1.68 11.91
CA PRO A 52 8.58 -0.95 12.17
C PRO A 52 9.56 -1.02 11.01
N GLU A 53 9.78 -2.21 10.46
CA GLU A 53 10.71 -2.41 9.34
C GLU A 53 10.19 -1.74 8.07
N PHE A 54 8.88 -1.81 7.84
CA PHE A 54 8.28 -1.12 6.69
C PHE A 54 8.50 0.39 6.78
N MET A 55 8.19 0.98 7.93
CA MET A 55 8.33 2.43 8.11
C MET A 55 9.80 2.87 8.03
N ASP A 56 10.72 2.08 8.59
CA ASP A 56 12.15 2.34 8.49
C ASP A 56 12.61 2.44 7.04
N GLY A 57 12.10 1.58 6.18
CA GLY A 57 12.46 1.58 4.75
C GLY A 57 12.08 2.85 4.02
N LEU A 58 11.13 3.62 4.55
CA LEU A 58 10.68 4.87 3.93
C LEU A 58 11.66 6.02 4.14
N HIS A 59 12.63 5.88 5.03
CA HIS A 59 13.65 6.91 5.26
C HIS A 59 14.76 6.89 4.21
N GLY A 60 14.84 5.83 3.40
CA GLY A 60 15.75 5.73 2.28
C GLY A 60 15.10 6.23 0.98
N PRO A 61 15.87 6.29 -0.10
CA PRO A 61 15.32 6.68 -1.40
C PRO A 61 14.37 5.61 -1.94
N SER A 62 13.39 6.04 -2.75
CA SER A 62 12.54 5.10 -3.46
C SER A 62 13.39 4.33 -4.50
N PRO A 63 13.13 3.01 -4.68
CA PRO A 63 13.79 2.26 -5.76
C PRO A 63 13.31 2.66 -7.15
N PHE A 64 12.28 3.50 -7.25
CA PHE A 64 11.69 3.91 -8.53
C PHE A 64 11.76 5.42 -8.71
N THR A 65 11.89 5.85 -9.98
CA THR A 65 11.80 7.27 -10.33
C THR A 65 10.34 7.72 -10.41
N ASP A 66 9.44 6.80 -10.79
CA ASP A 66 8.00 7.04 -10.70
C ASP A 66 7.28 5.71 -10.44
N ARG A 67 6.02 5.82 -10.03
CA ARG A 67 5.21 4.68 -9.65
C ARG A 67 3.74 5.02 -9.88
N SER A 68 3.01 4.08 -10.46
CA SER A 68 1.57 4.23 -10.64
C SER A 68 0.86 2.97 -10.18
N SER A 69 -0.40 3.10 -9.78
CA SER A 69 -1.19 1.96 -9.33
C SER A 69 -2.59 2.00 -9.93
N LYS A 70 -3.19 0.82 -10.00
CA LYS A 70 -4.54 0.61 -10.48
C LYS A 70 -5.21 -0.41 -9.58
N ILE A 71 -6.47 -0.16 -9.22
CA ILE A 71 -7.25 -1.10 -8.43
C ILE A 71 -7.93 -2.09 -9.39
N ASP A 72 -7.67 -3.37 -9.18
CA ASP A 72 -8.24 -4.44 -10.01
C ASP A 72 -9.52 -5.02 -9.41
N ALA A 73 -9.61 -5.09 -8.07
CA ALA A 73 -10.79 -5.61 -7.39
C ALA A 73 -10.86 -5.10 -5.96
N ILE A 74 -12.08 -4.91 -5.46
CA ILE A 74 -12.36 -4.60 -4.06
C ILE A 74 -13.52 -5.48 -3.61
N GLU A 75 -13.34 -6.17 -2.50
CA GLU A 75 -14.38 -6.93 -1.83
C GLU A 75 -14.50 -6.48 -0.39
N ILE A 76 -15.69 -6.05 0.01
CA ILE A 76 -15.96 -5.60 1.37
C ILE A 76 -16.95 -6.57 2.01
N ARG A 77 -16.62 -7.04 3.21
CA ARG A 77 -17.48 -7.89 4.03
C ARG A 77 -17.49 -7.33 5.45
N GLU A 78 -18.55 -6.62 5.81
CA GLU A 78 -18.71 -6.00 7.12
C GLU A 78 -17.53 -5.07 7.44
N ASP A 79 -16.70 -5.44 8.41
CA ASP A 79 -15.55 -4.65 8.87
C ASP A 79 -14.23 -5.05 8.21
N ARG A 80 -14.29 -5.82 7.12
CA ARG A 80 -13.10 -6.33 6.42
C ARG A 80 -13.17 -6.02 4.95
N ALA A 81 -12.00 -5.80 4.35
CA ALA A 81 -11.92 -5.55 2.92
C ALA A 81 -10.67 -6.16 2.34
N LEU A 82 -10.82 -6.71 1.15
CA LEU A 82 -9.72 -7.21 0.34
C LEU A 82 -9.61 -6.31 -0.88
N VAL A 83 -8.39 -5.80 -1.11
CA VAL A 83 -8.11 -4.97 -2.30
C VAL A 83 -6.99 -5.64 -3.09
N VAL A 84 -7.27 -5.87 -4.36
CA VAL A 84 -6.26 -6.36 -5.31
C VAL A 84 -5.90 -5.19 -6.22
N SER A 85 -4.61 -4.91 -6.33
CA SER A 85 -4.13 -3.81 -7.17
C SER A 85 -2.90 -4.20 -7.95
N SER A 86 -2.65 -3.47 -9.03
CA SER A 86 -1.46 -3.61 -9.86
C SER A 86 -0.63 -2.34 -9.73
N VAL A 87 0.67 -2.50 -9.61
CA VAL A 87 1.61 -1.38 -9.49
C VAL A 87 2.67 -1.51 -10.56
N VAL A 88 2.99 -0.40 -11.21
CA VAL A 88 4.10 -0.32 -12.16
C VAL A 88 5.09 0.71 -11.63
N GLY A 89 6.36 0.32 -11.52
CA GLY A 89 7.44 1.22 -11.14
C GLY A 89 8.48 1.30 -12.24
N ARG A 90 9.02 2.52 -12.45
CA ARG A 90 10.11 2.75 -13.38
C ARG A 90 11.40 2.90 -12.58
N THR A 91 12.40 2.10 -12.90
CA THR A 91 13.71 2.16 -12.25
C THR A 91 14.56 3.28 -12.87
N ALA A 92 15.65 3.65 -12.18
CA ALA A 92 16.52 4.73 -12.63
C ALA A 92 17.18 4.45 -13.99
N ASP A 93 17.37 3.19 -14.34
CA ASP A 93 17.93 2.79 -15.64
C ASP A 93 16.88 2.72 -16.75
N GLY A 94 15.62 3.12 -16.46
CA GLY A 94 14.53 3.14 -17.43
C GLY A 94 13.75 1.84 -17.53
N GLY A 95 14.11 0.81 -16.75
CA GLY A 95 13.37 -0.44 -16.72
C GLY A 95 12.02 -0.30 -16.05
N LEU A 96 11.12 -1.24 -16.36
CA LEU A 96 9.81 -1.32 -15.73
C LEU A 96 9.72 -2.57 -14.88
N LYS A 97 9.15 -2.40 -13.67
CA LYS A 97 8.81 -3.52 -12.80
C LYS A 97 7.32 -3.48 -12.53
N ARG A 98 6.70 -4.64 -12.57
CA ARG A 98 5.26 -4.80 -12.38
C ARG A 98 5.01 -5.67 -11.18
N TYR A 99 4.02 -5.27 -10.38
CA TYR A 99 3.67 -5.99 -9.17
C TYR A 99 2.17 -6.16 -9.09
N ARG A 100 1.75 -7.25 -8.45
CA ARG A 100 0.38 -7.42 -7.99
C ARG A 100 0.39 -7.37 -6.48
N ASN A 101 -0.52 -6.57 -5.93
CA ASN A 101 -0.65 -6.40 -4.49
C ASN A 101 -1.97 -6.97 -4.02
N LEU A 102 -1.92 -7.68 -2.91
CA LEU A 102 -3.07 -8.13 -2.16
C LEU A 102 -3.01 -7.39 -0.83
N ARG A 103 -4.04 -6.59 -0.53
CA ARG A 103 -4.07 -5.79 0.69
C ARG A 103 -5.34 -6.11 1.47
N TRP A 104 -5.17 -6.40 2.75
CA TRP A 104 -6.26 -6.72 3.64
C TRP A 104 -6.44 -5.61 4.65
N PHE A 105 -7.65 -5.07 4.73
CA PHE A 105 -7.99 -3.97 5.63
C PHE A 105 -9.00 -4.43 6.65
N VAL A 106 -8.92 -3.83 7.84
CA VAL A 106 -9.92 -4.01 8.90
C VAL A 106 -10.39 -2.62 9.31
N LEU A 107 -11.71 -2.46 9.47
CA LEU A 107 -12.30 -1.22 9.94
C LEU A 107 -12.21 -1.18 11.45
N THR A 108 -11.43 -0.25 11.98
CA THR A 108 -11.20 -0.10 13.42
C THR A 108 -11.48 1.33 13.81
N ASN A 109 -12.42 1.54 14.72
CA ASN A 109 -12.81 2.89 15.21
C ASN A 109 -13.13 3.85 14.06
N GLY A 110 -13.85 3.35 13.05
CA GLY A 110 -14.28 4.16 11.92
C GLY A 110 -13.22 4.39 10.84
N ALA A 111 -12.06 3.78 10.95
CA ALA A 111 -10.97 3.95 9.97
C ALA A 111 -10.48 2.60 9.45
N TRP A 112 -10.23 2.53 8.16
CA TRP A 112 -9.64 1.35 7.57
C TRP A 112 -8.16 1.28 7.92
N GLN A 113 -7.74 0.10 8.44
CA GLN A 113 -6.35 -0.17 8.83
C GLN A 113 -5.82 -1.31 7.99
N LEU A 114 -4.66 -1.11 7.37
CA LEU A 114 -3.99 -2.13 6.56
C LEU A 114 -3.27 -3.10 7.48
N VAL A 115 -3.73 -4.36 7.50
CA VAL A 115 -3.21 -5.39 8.41
C VAL A 115 -2.39 -6.46 7.71
N PHE A 116 -2.59 -6.64 6.40
CA PHE A 116 -1.84 -7.61 5.62
C PHE A 116 -1.61 -7.06 4.22
N TRP A 117 -0.37 -7.20 3.73
CA TRP A 117 0.02 -6.70 2.41
C TRP A 117 0.95 -7.73 1.76
N PHE A 118 0.49 -8.29 0.68
CA PHE A 118 1.25 -9.26 -0.10
C PHE A 118 1.66 -8.60 -1.42
N ASN A 119 2.96 -8.55 -1.68
CA ASN A 119 3.50 -7.96 -2.91
C ASN A 119 4.18 -9.06 -3.73
N ASP A 120 3.78 -9.19 -4.98
CA ASP A 120 4.31 -10.20 -5.87
C ASP A 120 4.77 -9.53 -7.17
N GLU A 121 6.01 -9.80 -7.56
CA GLU A 121 6.55 -9.24 -8.80
C GLU A 121 6.10 -10.11 -9.98
N LEU A 122 5.57 -9.48 -11.01
CA LEU A 122 5.10 -10.16 -12.21
C LEU A 122 6.22 -10.23 -13.24
N PRO A 123 6.23 -11.32 -14.07
CA PRO A 123 7.25 -11.46 -15.14
C PRO A 123 7.15 -10.40 -16.21
#